data_071afa00fad8f34859c1b4128dddae90
#
_entry.id   071afa00fad8f34859c1b4128dddae90
#
_cell.length_a   1.000
_cell.length_b   1.000
_cell.length_c   1.000
_cell.angle_alpha   90.00
_cell.angle_beta   90.00
_cell.angle_gamma   90.00
#
_symmetry.space_group_name_H-M   'P 1'
#
loop_
_entity.id
_entity.type
_entity.pdbx_description
1 polymer ?
#
loop_
_entity_poly.entity_id
_entity_poly.type
_entity_poly.pdbx_seq_one_letter_code
_entity_poly.pdbx_strand_id
1 'polypeptide(L)'
;MLPAKESLTVEFKSEQKRPQSHDEIVDNVVALANTEGGTLYLGIEDDGTVTGVCDEHRNINGLAVLIFNKTVPQLPARVALLYENEVPIVSIEVDNSQQIVSTSQGKTLQRRLKADGSPEVVPLFVSQFISRLSQQRFYDFSAQPAPEARLDDLNPDSRNKLRSHIRSANAQNSLLSFTDEDFDRALELVVDGPYGLQPSVAGL
;
A
#
# COMPACT_ATOMS: atom_id res chain seq x y z
N MET A 1 -2.84 -28.42 0.84
CA MET A 1 -4.26 -28.44 0.36
C MET A 1 -4.49 -27.12 -0.37
N LEU A 2 -4.97 -27.20 -1.61
CA LEU A 2 -5.30 -26.02 -2.41
C LEU A 2 -6.55 -25.30 -1.88
N PRO A 3 -6.67 -23.98 -2.03
CA PRO A 3 -7.89 -23.24 -1.73
C PRO A 3 -9.03 -23.73 -2.61
N ALA A 4 -10.27 -23.70 -2.08
CA ALA A 4 -11.44 -24.17 -2.81
C ALA A 4 -12.00 -23.16 -3.83
N LYS A 5 -11.67 -21.87 -3.67
CA LYS A 5 -12.15 -20.76 -4.52
C LYS A 5 -11.27 -19.54 -4.41
N GLU A 6 -11.39 -18.63 -5.37
CA GLU A 6 -10.78 -17.31 -5.33
C GLU A 6 -11.30 -16.44 -4.18
N SER A 7 -10.46 -15.51 -3.73
CA SER A 7 -10.75 -14.54 -2.66
C SER A 7 -9.90 -13.29 -2.83
N LEU A 8 -9.93 -12.38 -1.86
CA LEU A 8 -8.99 -11.23 -1.86
C LEU A 8 -7.52 -11.66 -1.82
N THR A 9 -7.23 -12.84 -1.24
CA THR A 9 -5.87 -13.37 -1.06
C THR A 9 -5.54 -14.58 -1.93
N VAL A 10 -6.47 -15.03 -2.78
CA VAL A 10 -6.30 -16.19 -3.66
C VAL A 10 -6.76 -15.84 -5.06
N GLU A 11 -5.91 -16.08 -6.04
CA GLU A 11 -6.21 -15.92 -7.47
C GLU A 11 -5.85 -17.17 -8.23
N PHE A 12 -6.72 -17.61 -9.14
CA PHE A 12 -6.49 -18.73 -10.06
C PHE A 12 -6.30 -18.21 -11.47
N LYS A 13 -5.39 -18.80 -12.23
CA LYS A 13 -5.20 -18.50 -13.64
C LYS A 13 -5.01 -19.79 -14.42
N SER A 14 -5.96 -20.01 -15.34
CA SER A 14 -5.87 -21.07 -16.32
C SER A 14 -4.75 -20.82 -17.31
N GLU A 15 -4.02 -21.87 -17.66
CA GLU A 15 -3.07 -21.86 -18.77
C GLU A 15 -3.43 -22.85 -19.87
N GLN A 16 -4.62 -23.46 -19.77
CA GLN A 16 -5.07 -24.49 -20.72
C GLN A 16 -5.19 -23.95 -22.18
N LYS A 17 -5.70 -22.73 -22.34
CA LYS A 17 -5.90 -22.13 -23.67
C LYS A 17 -4.68 -21.37 -24.16
N ARG A 18 -3.99 -20.68 -23.28
CA ARG A 18 -2.75 -19.96 -23.53
C ARG A 18 -2.00 -19.73 -22.22
N PRO A 19 -0.67 -19.64 -22.27
CA PRO A 19 0.11 -19.17 -21.14
C PRO A 19 -0.34 -17.77 -20.71
N GLN A 20 -0.27 -17.50 -19.41
CA GLN A 20 -0.40 -16.12 -18.90
C GLN A 20 0.80 -15.30 -19.37
N SER A 21 0.59 -14.10 -19.84
CA SER A 21 1.71 -13.21 -20.16
C SER A 21 2.41 -12.76 -18.87
N HIS A 22 3.68 -12.41 -19.00
CA HIS A 22 4.45 -11.86 -17.89
C HIS A 22 3.80 -10.64 -17.25
N ASP A 23 3.16 -9.77 -18.06
CA ASP A 23 2.48 -8.58 -17.57
C ASP A 23 1.20 -8.96 -16.79
N GLU A 24 0.43 -9.98 -17.23
CA GLU A 24 -0.74 -10.48 -16.48
C GLU A 24 -0.33 -11.07 -15.13
N ILE A 25 0.77 -11.82 -15.07
CA ILE A 25 1.29 -12.36 -13.81
C ILE A 25 1.68 -11.22 -12.87
N VAL A 26 2.42 -10.23 -13.36
CA VAL A 26 2.87 -9.09 -12.55
C VAL A 26 1.70 -8.22 -12.10
N ASP A 27 0.70 -7.98 -12.96
CA ASP A 27 -0.52 -7.22 -12.63
C ASP A 27 -1.26 -7.88 -11.44
N ASN A 28 -1.44 -9.21 -11.45
CA ASN A 28 -2.10 -9.94 -10.37
C ASN A 28 -1.29 -9.92 -9.07
N VAL A 29 0.02 -10.10 -9.16
CA VAL A 29 0.93 -10.07 -8.01
C VAL A 29 0.95 -8.69 -7.35
N VAL A 30 1.01 -7.62 -8.15
CA VAL A 30 0.91 -6.22 -7.66
C VAL A 30 -0.44 -5.99 -6.97
N ALA A 31 -1.55 -6.49 -7.55
CA ALA A 31 -2.86 -6.35 -6.97
C ALA A 31 -2.99 -7.08 -5.62
N LEU A 32 -2.43 -8.28 -5.48
CA LEU A 32 -2.36 -9.01 -4.21
C LEU A 32 -1.55 -8.24 -3.17
N ALA A 33 -0.33 -7.81 -3.52
CA ALA A 33 0.57 -7.09 -2.61
C ALA A 33 -0.04 -5.78 -2.10
N ASN A 34 -0.76 -5.06 -2.95
CA ASN A 34 -1.46 -3.83 -2.59
C ASN A 34 -2.79 -4.06 -1.85
N THR A 35 -3.20 -5.30 -1.58
CA THR A 35 -4.45 -5.59 -0.86
C THR A 35 -4.12 -6.20 0.51
N GLU A 36 -4.10 -7.50 0.61
CA GLU A 36 -3.84 -8.24 1.86
C GLU A 36 -2.64 -9.20 1.72
N GLY A 37 -1.94 -9.14 0.57
CA GLY A 37 -1.04 -10.20 0.15
C GLY A 37 -1.82 -11.40 -0.37
N GLY A 38 -1.16 -12.54 -0.52
CA GLY A 38 -1.80 -13.77 -0.94
C GLY A 38 -1.07 -14.55 -2.01
N THR A 39 -1.78 -15.45 -2.67
CA THR A 39 -1.19 -16.40 -3.62
C THR A 39 -1.91 -16.39 -4.97
N LEU A 40 -1.15 -16.22 -6.03
CA LEU A 40 -1.56 -16.49 -7.40
C LEU A 40 -1.18 -17.93 -7.76
N TYR A 41 -2.13 -18.70 -8.23
CA TYR A 41 -1.92 -20.07 -8.73
C TYR A 41 -2.04 -20.10 -10.25
N LEU A 42 -1.03 -20.61 -10.94
CA LEU A 42 -1.04 -20.87 -12.38
C LEU A 42 -1.34 -22.34 -12.66
N GLY A 43 -2.24 -22.63 -13.59
CA GLY A 43 -2.68 -23.96 -13.95
C GLY A 43 -3.92 -24.44 -13.20
N ILE A 44 -4.72 -23.51 -12.68
CA ILE A 44 -6.02 -23.76 -12.03
C ILE A 44 -7.09 -22.91 -12.72
N GLU A 45 -8.24 -23.52 -13.02
CA GLU A 45 -9.41 -22.84 -13.56
C GLU A 45 -10.18 -22.06 -12.46
N ASP A 46 -11.04 -21.14 -12.84
CA ASP A 46 -11.85 -20.32 -11.91
C ASP A 46 -12.76 -21.16 -10.99
N ASP A 47 -13.14 -22.37 -11.43
CA ASP A 47 -13.93 -23.31 -10.64
C ASP A 47 -13.09 -24.19 -9.69
N GLY A 48 -11.77 -23.99 -9.67
CA GLY A 48 -10.82 -24.77 -8.87
C GLY A 48 -10.32 -26.06 -9.55
N THR A 49 -10.72 -26.35 -10.78
CA THR A 49 -10.22 -27.51 -11.54
C THR A 49 -8.74 -27.30 -11.89
N VAL A 50 -7.90 -28.30 -11.55
CA VAL A 50 -6.48 -28.27 -11.86
C VAL A 50 -6.25 -28.77 -13.29
N THR A 51 -5.73 -27.90 -14.15
CA THR A 51 -5.46 -28.18 -15.57
C THR A 51 -3.98 -28.18 -15.92
N GLY A 52 -3.16 -27.68 -15.00
CA GLY A 52 -1.69 -27.69 -15.13
C GLY A 52 -1.10 -26.42 -15.71
N VAL A 53 0.13 -26.14 -15.27
CA VAL A 53 0.92 -24.98 -15.71
C VAL A 53 1.71 -25.35 -16.99
N CYS A 54 1.88 -24.39 -17.90
CA CYS A 54 2.71 -24.55 -19.08
C CYS A 54 4.20 -24.68 -18.75
N ASP A 55 5.00 -25.25 -19.68
CA ASP A 55 6.43 -25.48 -19.45
C ASP A 55 7.22 -24.20 -19.22
N GLU A 56 6.84 -23.09 -19.87
CA GLU A 56 7.48 -21.79 -19.73
C GLU A 56 7.48 -21.31 -18.27
N HIS A 57 6.37 -21.50 -17.55
CA HIS A 57 6.22 -21.02 -16.18
C HIS A 57 6.70 -22.01 -15.11
N ARG A 58 7.20 -23.20 -15.48
CA ARG A 58 7.87 -24.11 -14.53
C ARG A 58 9.23 -23.62 -14.04
N ASN A 59 9.79 -22.58 -14.69
CA ASN A 59 11.01 -21.92 -14.22
C ASN A 59 10.70 -20.96 -13.06
N ILE A 60 10.58 -21.52 -11.85
CA ILE A 60 10.22 -20.77 -10.63
C ILE A 60 11.20 -19.63 -10.32
N ASN A 61 12.51 -19.85 -10.55
CA ASN A 61 13.52 -18.82 -10.33
C ASN A 61 13.36 -17.67 -11.35
N GLY A 62 13.05 -18.00 -12.61
CA GLY A 62 12.79 -17.02 -13.65
C GLY A 62 11.56 -16.14 -13.30
N LEU A 63 10.49 -16.73 -12.80
CA LEU A 63 9.30 -16.02 -12.36
C LEU A 63 9.58 -15.10 -11.16
N ALA A 64 10.33 -15.56 -10.16
CA ALA A 64 10.70 -14.73 -9.01
C ALA A 64 11.52 -13.51 -9.44
N VAL A 65 12.51 -13.70 -10.30
CA VAL A 65 13.34 -12.61 -10.88
C VAL A 65 12.52 -11.67 -11.75
N LEU A 66 11.59 -12.19 -12.54
CA LEU A 66 10.66 -11.41 -13.36
C LEU A 66 9.84 -10.46 -12.49
N ILE A 67 9.19 -10.96 -11.43
CA ILE A 67 8.35 -10.19 -10.54
C ILE A 67 9.19 -9.09 -9.86
N PHE A 68 10.35 -9.44 -9.32
CA PHE A 68 11.25 -8.51 -8.67
C PHE A 68 11.66 -7.36 -9.60
N ASN A 69 12.01 -7.65 -10.86
CA ASN A 69 12.46 -6.65 -11.83
C ASN A 69 11.32 -5.83 -12.44
N LYS A 70 10.09 -6.36 -12.43
CA LYS A 70 8.91 -5.73 -13.04
C LYS A 70 8.03 -4.98 -12.04
N THR A 71 8.46 -4.83 -10.78
CA THR A 71 7.73 -4.11 -9.72
C THR A 71 8.52 -2.96 -9.13
N VAL A 72 7.85 -1.90 -8.69
CA VAL A 72 8.41 -0.71 -8.07
C VAL A 72 7.55 -0.31 -6.86
N PRO A 73 8.07 -0.32 -5.63
CA PRO A 73 9.36 -0.90 -5.24
C PRO A 73 9.42 -2.40 -5.56
N GLN A 74 10.63 -2.92 -5.63
CA GLN A 74 10.86 -4.32 -5.93
C GLN A 74 10.18 -5.24 -4.92
N LEU A 75 9.35 -6.16 -5.43
CA LEU A 75 8.55 -7.06 -4.62
C LEU A 75 9.15 -8.46 -4.61
N PRO A 76 9.62 -8.96 -3.46
CA PRO A 76 10.02 -10.35 -3.34
C PRO A 76 8.79 -11.27 -3.38
N ALA A 77 8.85 -12.31 -4.18
CA ALA A 77 7.80 -13.33 -4.27
C ALA A 77 8.37 -14.72 -3.95
N ARG A 78 7.62 -15.52 -3.22
CA ARG A 78 7.90 -16.94 -2.98
C ARG A 78 7.23 -17.76 -4.06
N VAL A 79 8.02 -18.31 -4.96
CA VAL A 79 7.52 -19.11 -6.09
C VAL A 79 7.83 -20.56 -5.85
N ALA A 80 6.82 -21.43 -5.98
CA ALA A 80 6.98 -22.87 -5.81
C ALA A 80 6.23 -23.65 -6.89
N LEU A 81 6.84 -24.76 -7.36
CA LEU A 81 6.19 -25.75 -8.20
C LEU A 81 5.55 -26.80 -7.28
N LEU A 82 4.26 -26.96 -7.41
CA LEU A 82 3.44 -27.89 -6.64
C LEU A 82 2.84 -28.96 -7.57
N TYR A 83 2.42 -30.08 -7.01
CA TYR A 83 1.75 -31.12 -7.76
C TYR A 83 0.43 -31.51 -7.07
N GLU A 84 -0.64 -31.46 -7.81
CA GLU A 84 -1.96 -31.97 -7.39
C GLU A 84 -2.37 -33.09 -8.34
N ASN A 85 -2.52 -34.32 -7.81
CA ASN A 85 -2.77 -35.53 -8.60
C ASN A 85 -1.81 -35.68 -9.80
N GLU A 86 -0.52 -35.49 -9.56
CA GLU A 86 0.57 -35.54 -10.56
C GLU A 86 0.55 -34.40 -11.60
N VAL A 87 -0.42 -33.49 -11.55
CA VAL A 87 -0.50 -32.31 -12.42
C VAL A 87 0.29 -31.15 -11.81
N PRO A 88 1.28 -30.59 -12.53
CA PRO A 88 2.09 -29.49 -12.02
C PRO A 88 1.31 -28.17 -12.04
N ILE A 89 1.40 -27.42 -10.96
CA ILE A 89 0.91 -26.04 -10.84
C ILE A 89 1.99 -25.17 -10.24
N VAL A 90 1.92 -23.87 -10.46
CA VAL A 90 2.84 -22.91 -9.81
C VAL A 90 2.06 -22.03 -8.83
N SER A 91 2.58 -21.92 -7.62
CA SER A 91 2.13 -20.93 -6.64
C SER A 91 3.11 -19.77 -6.56
N ILE A 92 2.59 -18.55 -6.59
CA ILE A 92 3.35 -17.30 -6.45
C ILE A 92 2.75 -16.56 -5.26
N GLU A 93 3.43 -16.60 -4.12
CA GLU A 93 2.98 -16.00 -2.87
C GLU A 93 3.70 -14.68 -2.62
N VAL A 94 2.94 -13.65 -2.25
CA VAL A 94 3.46 -12.34 -1.87
C VAL A 94 2.82 -11.86 -0.57
N ASP A 95 3.62 -11.16 0.23
CA ASP A 95 3.12 -10.54 1.45
C ASP A 95 2.38 -9.22 1.13
N ASN A 96 1.53 -8.79 2.05
CA ASN A 96 0.98 -7.44 2.01
C ASN A 96 2.11 -6.41 2.07
N SER A 97 2.18 -5.54 1.08
CA SER A 97 3.21 -4.51 1.04
C SER A 97 2.84 -3.32 1.90
N GLN A 98 3.79 -2.88 2.74
CA GLN A 98 3.66 -1.64 3.50
C GLN A 98 3.72 -0.39 2.59
N GLN A 99 4.35 -0.51 1.43
CA GLN A 99 4.40 0.56 0.44
C GLN A 99 3.48 0.23 -0.73
N ILE A 100 2.98 1.27 -1.40
CA ILE A 100 2.21 1.07 -2.62
C ILE A 100 3.16 0.59 -3.72
N VAL A 101 2.85 -0.58 -4.29
CA VAL A 101 3.61 -1.21 -5.37
C VAL A 101 2.95 -0.91 -6.71
N SER A 102 3.76 -0.60 -7.71
CA SER A 102 3.33 -0.45 -9.10
C SER A 102 4.10 -1.44 -9.98
N THR A 103 3.56 -1.76 -11.14
CA THR A 103 4.35 -2.41 -12.18
C THR A 103 5.42 -1.44 -12.69
N SER A 104 6.49 -1.95 -13.32
CA SER A 104 7.51 -1.11 -13.98
C SER A 104 6.94 -0.24 -15.11
N GLN A 105 5.73 -0.51 -15.58
CA GLN A 105 4.98 0.28 -16.55
C GLN A 105 4.09 1.34 -15.90
N GLY A 106 4.10 1.47 -14.55
CA GLY A 106 3.34 2.47 -13.80
C GLY A 106 1.90 2.07 -13.46
N LYS A 107 1.45 0.83 -13.75
CA LYS A 107 0.14 0.38 -13.29
C LYS A 107 0.18 0.13 -11.78
N THR A 108 -0.78 0.73 -11.06
CA THR A 108 -0.99 0.49 -9.65
C THR A 108 -2.35 -0.17 -9.47
N LEU A 109 -2.36 -1.42 -9.07
CA LEU A 109 -3.54 -2.28 -9.04
C LEU A 109 -3.83 -2.75 -7.61
N GLN A 110 -5.09 -3.08 -7.33
CA GLN A 110 -5.56 -3.68 -6.08
C GLN A 110 -6.66 -4.69 -6.37
N ARG A 111 -6.96 -5.54 -5.40
CA ARG A 111 -8.12 -6.42 -5.44
C ARG A 111 -9.27 -5.82 -4.64
N ARG A 112 -10.49 -6.05 -5.09
CA ARG A 112 -11.72 -5.76 -4.34
C ARG A 112 -12.75 -6.85 -4.58
N LEU A 113 -13.76 -6.93 -3.73
CA LEU A 113 -14.92 -7.78 -3.96
C LEU A 113 -15.97 -7.02 -4.78
N LYS A 114 -16.55 -7.70 -5.76
CA LYS A 114 -17.75 -7.26 -6.45
C LYS A 114 -19.00 -7.45 -5.56
N ALA A 115 -20.15 -6.98 -6.03
CA ALA A 115 -21.41 -7.11 -5.32
C ALA A 115 -21.84 -8.57 -5.09
N ASP A 116 -21.41 -9.51 -5.95
CA ASP A 116 -21.65 -10.94 -5.84
C ASP A 116 -20.65 -11.67 -4.94
N GLY A 117 -19.69 -10.93 -4.37
CA GLY A 117 -18.63 -11.46 -3.51
C GLY A 117 -17.44 -12.06 -4.27
N SER A 118 -17.44 -12.08 -5.60
CA SER A 118 -16.28 -12.51 -6.37
C SER A 118 -15.19 -11.43 -6.38
N PRO A 119 -13.90 -11.82 -6.34
CA PRO A 119 -12.81 -10.85 -6.41
C PRO A 119 -12.61 -10.32 -7.84
N GLU A 120 -12.08 -9.11 -7.94
CA GLU A 120 -11.61 -8.52 -9.20
C GLU A 120 -10.36 -7.67 -8.99
N VAL A 121 -9.53 -7.56 -10.02
CA VAL A 121 -8.40 -6.64 -10.07
C VAL A 121 -8.86 -5.31 -10.65
N VAL A 122 -8.57 -4.22 -9.96
CA VAL A 122 -8.94 -2.86 -10.38
C VAL A 122 -7.76 -1.89 -10.17
N PRO A 123 -7.71 -0.77 -10.89
CA PRO A 123 -6.76 0.29 -10.59
C PRO A 123 -6.94 0.82 -9.16
N LEU A 124 -5.84 1.19 -8.52
CA LEU A 124 -5.87 1.98 -7.29
C LEU A 124 -6.17 3.43 -7.66
N PHE A 125 -7.34 3.96 -7.24
CA PHE A 125 -7.75 5.31 -7.56
C PHE A 125 -6.99 6.36 -6.73
N VAL A 126 -6.82 7.58 -7.28
CA VAL A 126 -6.06 8.67 -6.64
C VAL A 126 -6.54 8.97 -5.22
N SER A 127 -7.86 8.97 -4.97
CA SER A 127 -8.42 9.17 -3.62
C SER A 127 -7.98 8.10 -2.62
N GLN A 128 -7.91 6.83 -3.07
CA GLN A 128 -7.43 5.71 -2.25
C GLN A 128 -5.92 5.77 -2.03
N PHE A 129 -5.18 6.29 -3.02
CA PHE A 129 -3.74 6.50 -2.93
C PHE A 129 -3.42 7.47 -1.78
N ILE A 130 -4.05 8.64 -1.77
CA ILE A 130 -3.88 9.66 -0.72
C ILE A 130 -4.27 9.08 0.65
N SER A 131 -5.41 8.37 0.74
CA SER A 131 -5.86 7.75 1.98
C SER A 131 -4.85 6.75 2.53
N ARG A 132 -4.24 5.91 1.68
CA ARG A 132 -3.21 4.94 2.10
C ARG A 132 -1.93 5.61 2.56
N LEU A 133 -1.46 6.63 1.85
CA LEU A 133 -0.27 7.40 2.26
C LEU A 133 -0.47 8.03 3.63
N SER A 134 -1.67 8.58 3.91
CA SER A 134 -2.01 9.15 5.21
C SER A 134 -2.05 8.08 6.30
N GLN A 135 -2.66 6.91 6.04
CA GLN A 135 -2.72 5.79 7.00
C GLN A 135 -1.33 5.23 7.32
N GLN A 136 -0.43 5.22 6.36
CA GLN A 136 0.95 4.77 6.52
C GLN A 136 1.88 5.84 7.12
N ARG A 137 1.36 7.01 7.49
CA ARG A 137 2.09 8.18 7.98
C ARG A 137 3.15 8.73 7.02
N PHE A 138 3.09 8.36 5.73
CA PHE A 138 3.92 8.98 4.69
C PHE A 138 3.38 10.32 4.24
N TYR A 139 2.12 10.62 4.53
CA TYR A 139 1.49 11.88 4.21
C TYR A 139 0.61 12.30 5.40
N ASP A 140 1.11 13.27 6.16
CA ASP A 140 0.35 13.92 7.20
C ASP A 140 -0.29 15.19 6.62
N PHE A 141 -1.59 15.12 6.35
CA PHE A 141 -2.35 16.28 5.85
C PHE A 141 -2.38 17.39 6.90
N SER A 142 -2.39 17.05 8.18
CA SER A 142 -2.44 18.04 9.25
C SER A 142 -1.16 18.87 9.36
N ALA A 143 -0.03 18.29 8.97
CA ALA A 143 1.27 18.97 8.90
C ALA A 143 1.50 19.77 7.61
N GLN A 144 0.54 19.80 6.67
CA GLN A 144 0.68 20.60 5.46
C GLN A 144 0.45 22.10 5.74
N PRO A 145 1.11 23.01 4.99
CA PRO A 145 0.79 24.43 5.07
C PRO A 145 -0.70 24.66 4.78
N ALA A 146 -1.36 25.40 5.64
CA ALA A 146 -2.75 25.77 5.42
C ALA A 146 -2.84 26.85 4.32
N PRO A 147 -3.59 26.61 3.21
CA PRO A 147 -3.71 27.57 2.14
C PRO A 147 -4.23 28.92 2.65
N GLU A 148 -3.59 30.02 2.21
CA GLU A 148 -3.95 31.41 2.53
C GLU A 148 -3.82 31.83 4.00
N ALA A 149 -3.49 30.90 4.93
CA ALA A 149 -3.31 31.18 6.34
C ALA A 149 -2.00 31.99 6.60
N ARG A 150 -2.05 32.85 7.60
CA ARG A 150 -0.95 33.69 8.05
C ARG A 150 -0.60 33.40 9.51
N LEU A 151 0.61 33.70 9.92
CA LEU A 151 1.03 33.51 11.32
C LEU A 151 0.12 34.25 12.32
N ASP A 152 -0.47 35.37 11.92
CA ASP A 152 -1.41 36.16 12.72
C ASP A 152 -2.77 35.44 12.95
N ASP A 153 -3.06 34.40 12.17
CA ASP A 153 -4.28 33.60 12.36
C ASP A 153 -4.12 32.57 13.50
N LEU A 154 -2.89 32.34 13.97
CA LEU A 154 -2.64 31.50 15.15
C LEU A 154 -3.16 32.18 16.42
N ASN A 155 -4.06 31.50 17.13
CA ASN A 155 -4.67 32.08 18.32
C ASN A 155 -3.75 31.94 19.57
N PRO A 156 -3.27 33.07 20.16
CA PRO A 156 -2.42 33.04 21.35
C PRO A 156 -3.07 32.38 22.57
N ASP A 157 -4.41 32.50 22.72
CA ASP A 157 -5.14 31.88 23.82
C ASP A 157 -5.14 30.34 23.71
N SER A 158 -5.24 29.83 22.49
CA SER A 158 -5.14 28.39 22.23
C SER A 158 -3.76 27.87 22.57
N ARG A 159 -2.69 28.58 22.22
CA ARG A 159 -1.31 28.28 22.61
C ARG A 159 -1.15 28.26 24.14
N ASN A 160 -1.71 29.25 24.83
CA ASN A 160 -1.66 29.31 26.30
C ASN A 160 -2.42 28.14 26.96
N LYS A 161 -3.56 27.72 26.39
CA LYS A 161 -4.28 26.53 26.84
C LYS A 161 -3.45 25.26 26.65
N LEU A 162 -2.79 25.08 25.49
CA LEU A 162 -1.89 23.97 25.24
C LEU A 162 -0.74 23.92 26.27
N ARG A 163 -0.08 25.06 26.52
CA ARG A 163 0.96 25.15 27.56
C ARG A 163 0.42 24.77 28.96
N SER A 164 -0.81 25.16 29.27
CA SER A 164 -1.46 24.83 30.55
C SER A 164 -1.73 23.33 30.67
N HIS A 165 -2.21 22.70 29.59
CA HIS A 165 -2.41 21.24 29.55
C HIS A 165 -1.09 20.47 29.69
N ILE A 166 -0.05 20.88 28.96
CA ILE A 166 1.29 20.27 29.08
C ILE A 166 1.81 20.39 30.53
N ARG A 167 1.67 21.58 31.14
CA ARG A 167 2.12 21.82 32.52
C ARG A 167 1.37 20.95 33.53
N SER A 168 0.05 20.76 33.35
CA SER A 168 -0.74 19.91 34.24
C SER A 168 -0.40 18.42 34.08
N ALA A 169 0.00 17.98 32.89
CA ALA A 169 0.41 16.61 32.64
C ALA A 169 1.88 16.34 33.08
N ASN A 170 2.78 17.27 32.80
CA ASN A 170 4.19 17.21 33.18
C ASN A 170 4.77 18.63 33.32
N ALA A 171 4.86 19.13 34.57
CA ALA A 171 5.36 20.46 34.87
C ALA A 171 6.85 20.68 34.47
N GLN A 172 7.62 19.63 34.23
CA GLN A 172 9.04 19.68 33.85
C GLN A 172 9.24 19.45 32.32
N ASN A 173 8.17 19.46 31.52
CA ASN A 173 8.28 19.28 30.08
C ASN A 173 9.08 20.43 29.45
N SER A 174 10.10 20.10 28.66
CA SER A 174 10.99 21.08 28.01
C SER A 174 10.28 22.07 27.09
N LEU A 175 9.13 21.69 26.48
CA LEU A 175 8.32 22.58 25.65
C LEU A 175 7.83 23.82 26.40
N LEU A 176 7.72 23.76 27.72
CA LEU A 176 7.28 24.90 28.52
C LEU A 176 8.30 26.04 28.61
N SER A 177 9.58 25.74 28.32
CA SER A 177 10.66 26.73 28.28
C SER A 177 10.89 27.34 26.89
N PHE A 178 10.19 26.85 25.84
CA PHE A 178 10.38 27.32 24.47
C PHE A 178 9.72 28.70 24.27
N THR A 179 10.30 29.49 23.38
CA THR A 179 9.64 30.67 22.84
C THR A 179 8.34 30.26 22.13
N ASP A 180 7.47 31.20 21.84
CA ASP A 180 6.22 30.87 21.12
C ASP A 180 6.48 30.31 19.73
N GLU A 181 7.48 30.85 19.02
CA GLU A 181 7.88 30.33 17.70
C GLU A 181 8.46 28.93 17.78
N ASP A 182 9.37 28.67 18.73
CA ASP A 182 9.95 27.34 18.91
C ASP A 182 8.90 26.31 19.37
N PHE A 183 7.94 26.76 20.19
CA PHE A 183 6.83 25.93 20.64
C PHE A 183 5.92 25.54 19.47
N ASP A 184 5.55 26.50 18.64
CA ASP A 184 4.73 26.26 17.46
C ASP A 184 5.42 25.33 16.44
N ARG A 185 6.74 25.50 16.24
CA ARG A 185 7.55 24.60 15.40
C ARG A 185 7.64 23.19 15.99
N ALA A 186 7.89 23.08 17.29
CA ALA A 186 8.04 21.79 17.97
C ALA A 186 6.75 20.96 17.99
N LEU A 187 5.59 21.62 17.91
CA LEU A 187 4.27 20.99 17.82
C LEU A 187 3.74 20.91 16.38
N GLU A 188 4.56 21.27 15.39
CA GLU A 188 4.19 21.30 13.98
C GLU A 188 2.94 22.16 13.67
N LEU A 189 2.67 23.17 14.53
CA LEU A 189 1.60 24.14 14.30
C LEU A 189 1.97 25.12 13.18
N VAL A 190 3.26 25.24 12.88
CA VAL A 190 3.81 26.00 11.74
C VAL A 190 4.80 25.14 10.99
N VAL A 191 4.83 25.32 9.67
CA VAL A 191 5.69 24.58 8.75
C VAL A 191 6.25 25.52 7.69
N ASP A 192 7.34 25.13 7.06
CA ASP A 192 7.90 25.87 5.93
C ASP A 192 7.03 25.63 4.68
N GLY A 193 6.37 26.66 4.22
CA GLY A 193 5.57 26.66 3.02
C GLY A 193 6.27 27.36 1.84
N PRO A 194 5.61 27.43 0.67
CA PRO A 194 6.20 28.04 -0.54
C PRO A 194 6.53 29.54 -0.39
N TYR A 195 5.94 30.22 0.59
CA TYR A 195 6.12 31.65 0.84
C TYR A 195 6.79 31.95 2.20
N GLY A 196 7.43 30.96 2.81
CA GLY A 196 8.04 31.04 4.12
C GLY A 196 7.27 30.29 5.17
N LEU A 197 7.48 30.65 6.46
CA LEU A 197 6.79 29.99 7.58
C LEU A 197 5.29 30.28 7.54
N GLN A 198 4.48 29.25 7.57
CA GLN A 198 3.01 29.31 7.52
C GLN A 198 2.39 28.40 8.57
N PRO A 199 1.15 28.70 9.05
CA PRO A 199 0.41 27.75 9.86
C PRO A 199 0.22 26.42 9.11
N SER A 200 0.33 25.33 9.83
CA SER A 200 -0.13 24.04 9.34
C SER A 200 -1.65 23.90 9.47
N VAL A 201 -2.24 22.92 8.80
CA VAL A 201 -3.68 22.63 8.96
C VAL A 201 -4.02 22.29 10.41
N ALA A 202 -3.10 21.67 11.17
CA ALA A 202 -3.27 21.40 12.60
C ALA A 202 -3.11 22.64 13.48
N GLY A 203 -2.45 23.69 12.99
CA GLY A 203 -2.22 24.94 13.72
C GLY A 203 -3.41 25.90 13.76
N LEU A 204 -4.38 25.72 12.87
CA LEU A 204 -5.59 26.53 12.77
C LEU A 204 -6.74 25.92 13.55
#